data_48c43717128341e89f248063affac354
#
_entry.id   48c43717128341e89f248063affac354
#
_cell.length_a   1.000
_cell.length_b   1.000
_cell.length_c   1.000
_cell.angle_alpha   90.00
_cell.angle_beta   90.00
_cell.angle_gamma   90.00
#
_symmetry.space_group_name_H-M   'P 1'
#
loop_
_entity.id
_entity.type
_entity.pdbx_description
1 polymer ?
#
loop_
_entity_poly.entity_id
_entity_poly.type
_entity_poly.pdbx_seq_one_letter_code
_entity_poly.pdbx_strand_id
1 'polypeptide(L)'
;TRTMLVDNVGRVLEVTNEVEAVAGKDVYLTIDIDLQEKIYKLLERRLAEIVVSYLTQSDSPFKDDGQILIPIKDVYFALINNNVIDIDKIASSDTAAAQTTYSLFSTQKNTVLAAINADLESGDTAYGAQTDDMKSYLKLVRRILIDDGIINSDKITASDDLSKQWTAGNISLRQYLEGAINNQWVNIYNLDISSDYPTTDEVLASVLDYASDAIAKSTDFDKLIYEYLINNHILSGREICLLLMEQGAVKYTESEYVNITNGGSTFDFLETKIANLDITPAQLALDPCSGSCVVEDPNSGSILAMVSYPSYDINYFSGSINADYYNKLLNDKSTPLVNRATQTKIAPGSTFKPLIAVAGLAEGVITPNDTVYCDGIYDKITPNIKCWIHPDKHGSVNTESALEHSCNEYFCDIGYRLCFTPGGEISFEYGLSREKKYAELLGLGTKTGIQLPESTPQI
;
A
#
# COMPACT_ATOMS: atom_id res chain seq x y z
N THR A 1 14.08 36.41 4.44
CA THR A 1 15.24 35.52 4.69
C THR A 1 16.36 36.35 5.33
N ARG A 2 17.08 35.73 6.27
CA ARG A 2 18.31 36.32 6.84
C ARG A 2 19.43 35.30 6.76
N THR A 3 20.62 35.81 6.50
CA THR A 3 21.85 35.05 6.66
C THR A 3 22.43 35.43 8.02
N MET A 4 22.65 34.46 8.89
CA MET A 4 23.20 34.67 10.23
C MET A 4 24.56 34.01 10.33
N LEU A 5 25.54 34.75 10.79
CA LEU A 5 26.83 34.22 11.23
C LEU A 5 26.65 33.78 12.68
N VAL A 6 26.93 32.53 12.97
CA VAL A 6 26.82 31.97 14.31
C VAL A 6 28.18 31.46 14.81
N ASP A 7 28.39 31.49 16.13
CA ASP A 7 29.55 30.87 16.74
C ASP A 7 29.40 29.35 16.81
N ASN A 8 30.41 28.65 17.34
CA ASN A 8 30.42 27.19 17.47
C ASN A 8 29.40 26.60 18.46
N VAL A 9 28.65 27.47 19.18
CA VAL A 9 27.56 27.11 20.10
C VAL A 9 26.20 27.63 19.63
N GLY A 10 26.12 28.12 18.38
CA GLY A 10 24.87 28.57 17.76
C GLY A 10 24.40 29.98 18.13
N ARG A 11 25.24 30.81 18.79
CA ARG A 11 24.89 32.21 19.06
C ARG A 11 25.09 33.05 17.82
N VAL A 12 24.09 33.88 17.49
CA VAL A 12 24.16 34.80 16.37
C VAL A 12 25.18 35.89 16.65
N LEU A 13 26.24 35.95 15.84
CA LEU A 13 27.31 36.96 15.89
C LEU A 13 26.94 38.16 15.02
N GLU A 14 26.39 37.90 13.84
CA GLU A 14 26.04 38.92 12.87
C GLU A 14 24.87 38.46 12.03
N VAL A 15 23.99 39.39 11.66
CA VAL A 15 22.91 39.14 10.69
C VAL A 15 23.26 39.91 9.43
N THR A 16 23.49 39.16 8.34
CA THR A 16 23.76 39.75 7.02
C THR A 16 22.62 39.41 6.05
N ASN A 17 22.42 40.27 5.05
CA ASN A 17 21.43 40.06 3.99
C ASN A 17 20.01 39.80 4.53
N GLU A 18 19.55 40.66 5.44
CA GLU A 18 18.15 40.60 5.86
C GLU A 18 17.24 41.10 4.74
N VAL A 19 16.38 40.24 4.23
CA VAL A 19 15.31 40.57 3.32
C VAL A 19 14.01 40.53 4.10
N GLU A 20 13.37 41.71 4.26
CA GLU A 20 12.08 41.79 4.94
C GLU A 20 11.02 40.93 4.26
N ALA A 21 10.08 40.42 5.05
CA ALA A 21 8.95 39.69 4.53
C ALA A 21 8.02 40.66 3.77
N VAL A 22 7.75 40.37 2.51
CA VAL A 22 6.74 41.06 1.71
C VAL A 22 5.50 40.20 1.68
N ALA A 23 4.34 40.79 1.89
CA ALA A 23 3.06 40.08 1.79
C ALA A 23 2.94 39.46 0.39
N GLY A 24 2.59 38.17 0.37
CA GLY A 24 2.31 37.47 -0.88
C GLY A 24 1.07 38.01 -1.58
N LYS A 25 0.91 37.65 -2.84
CA LYS A 25 -0.32 37.93 -3.59
C LYS A 25 -1.31 36.80 -3.38
N ASP A 26 -2.60 37.11 -3.47
CA ASP A 26 -3.66 36.14 -3.49
C ASP A 26 -3.50 35.21 -4.73
N VAL A 27 -3.75 33.93 -4.54
CA VAL A 27 -3.77 32.93 -5.61
C VAL A 27 -5.19 32.45 -5.80
N TYR A 28 -5.73 32.65 -7.01
CA TYR A 28 -7.05 32.16 -7.39
C TYR A 28 -6.92 30.85 -8.14
N LEU A 29 -7.69 29.84 -7.72
CA LEU A 29 -7.77 28.53 -8.35
C LEU A 29 -9.03 28.47 -9.22
N THR A 30 -9.01 27.60 -10.23
CA THR A 30 -10.19 27.28 -11.05
C THR A 30 -11.10 26.24 -10.41
N ILE A 31 -10.72 25.73 -9.25
CA ILE A 31 -11.46 24.70 -8.50
C ILE A 31 -12.81 25.25 -8.01
N ASP A 32 -13.88 24.54 -8.35
CA ASP A 32 -15.19 24.69 -7.74
C ASP A 32 -15.22 23.85 -6.46
N ILE A 33 -15.28 24.50 -5.31
CA ILE A 33 -15.18 23.81 -4.01
C ILE A 33 -16.38 22.90 -3.74
N ASP A 34 -17.58 23.28 -4.18
CA ASP A 34 -18.79 22.47 -4.00
C ASP A 34 -18.73 21.20 -4.84
N LEU A 35 -18.20 21.31 -6.06
CA LEU A 35 -17.96 20.17 -6.93
C LEU A 35 -16.89 19.24 -6.36
N GLN A 36 -15.77 19.82 -5.90
CA GLN A 36 -14.67 19.11 -5.25
C GLN A 36 -15.16 18.26 -4.07
N GLU A 37 -15.93 18.87 -3.17
CA GLU A 37 -16.47 18.20 -1.97
C GLU A 37 -17.46 17.08 -2.33
N LYS A 38 -18.35 17.34 -3.29
CA LYS A 38 -19.30 16.33 -3.76
C LYS A 38 -18.60 15.10 -4.36
N ILE A 39 -17.59 15.32 -5.19
CA ILE A 39 -16.82 14.25 -5.80
C ILE A 39 -16.07 13.45 -4.73
N TYR A 40 -15.48 14.12 -3.73
CA TYR A 40 -14.82 13.43 -2.62
C TYR A 40 -15.77 12.47 -1.91
N LYS A 41 -16.96 12.93 -1.54
CA LYS A 41 -18.00 12.10 -0.88
C LYS A 41 -18.50 10.96 -1.77
N LEU A 42 -18.60 11.20 -3.09
CA LEU A 42 -18.97 10.15 -4.05
C LEU A 42 -17.90 9.07 -4.17
N LEU A 43 -16.62 9.46 -4.23
CA LEU A 43 -15.50 8.50 -4.25
C LEU A 43 -15.47 7.66 -2.98
N GLU A 44 -15.56 8.29 -1.82
CA GLU A 44 -15.58 7.60 -0.54
C GLU A 44 -16.70 6.55 -0.47
N ARG A 45 -17.92 6.96 -0.83
CA ARG A 45 -19.08 6.05 -0.88
C ARG A 45 -18.88 4.91 -1.88
N ARG A 46 -18.39 5.23 -3.09
CA ARG A 46 -18.18 4.20 -4.10
C ARG A 46 -17.13 3.18 -3.69
N LEU A 47 -16.06 3.61 -3.05
CA LEU A 47 -15.04 2.72 -2.51
C LEU A 47 -15.61 1.83 -1.40
N ALA A 48 -16.43 2.38 -0.50
CA ALA A 48 -17.11 1.60 0.54
C ALA A 48 -18.05 0.53 -0.07
N GLU A 49 -18.83 0.89 -1.09
CA GLU A 49 -19.69 -0.05 -1.82
C GLU A 49 -18.88 -1.18 -2.46
N ILE A 50 -17.72 -0.87 -3.03
CA ILE A 50 -16.82 -1.88 -3.60
C ILE A 50 -16.28 -2.79 -2.50
N VAL A 51 -15.75 -2.25 -1.40
CA VAL A 51 -15.26 -3.05 -0.27
C VAL A 51 -16.36 -4.00 0.23
N VAL A 52 -17.58 -3.50 0.48
CA VAL A 52 -18.72 -4.31 0.92
C VAL A 52 -19.04 -5.42 -0.08
N SER A 53 -19.03 -5.13 -1.38
CA SER A 53 -19.34 -6.12 -2.43
C SER A 53 -18.31 -7.27 -2.53
N TYR A 54 -17.09 -7.06 -2.02
CA TYR A 54 -16.04 -8.07 -2.00
C TYR A 54 -15.85 -8.73 -0.63
N LEU A 55 -16.56 -8.29 0.43
CA LEU A 55 -16.46 -8.89 1.75
C LEU A 55 -16.94 -10.36 1.71
N THR A 56 -16.24 -11.20 2.46
CA THR A 56 -16.58 -12.61 2.63
C THR A 56 -16.31 -13.11 4.03
N GLN A 57 -17.11 -14.08 4.48
CA GLN A 57 -16.84 -14.86 5.70
C GLN A 57 -15.82 -15.99 5.46
N SER A 58 -15.52 -16.30 4.21
CA SER A 58 -14.48 -17.28 3.86
C SER A 58 -13.11 -16.75 4.20
N ASP A 59 -12.22 -17.62 4.67
CA ASP A 59 -10.81 -17.30 4.87
C ASP A 59 -10.01 -17.23 3.57
N SER A 60 -10.58 -17.76 2.47
CA SER A 60 -9.96 -17.68 1.16
C SER A 60 -10.18 -16.30 0.53
N PRO A 61 -9.12 -15.60 0.11
CA PRO A 61 -9.24 -14.36 -0.64
C PRO A 61 -9.62 -14.57 -2.10
N PHE A 62 -9.98 -15.79 -2.52
CA PHE A 62 -10.33 -16.13 -3.88
C PHE A 62 -11.60 -16.96 -3.94
N LYS A 63 -12.47 -16.65 -4.91
CA LYS A 63 -13.53 -17.55 -5.36
C LYS A 63 -12.99 -18.58 -6.37
N ASP A 64 -13.77 -19.63 -6.64
CA ASP A 64 -13.45 -20.66 -7.63
C ASP A 64 -13.25 -20.12 -9.05
N ASP A 65 -13.86 -18.97 -9.39
CA ASP A 65 -13.71 -18.26 -10.66
C ASP A 65 -12.49 -17.33 -10.71
N GLY A 66 -11.71 -17.26 -9.63
CA GLY A 66 -10.54 -16.40 -9.49
C GLY A 66 -10.85 -14.95 -9.10
N GLN A 67 -12.11 -14.63 -8.76
CA GLN A 67 -12.44 -13.32 -8.21
C GLN A 67 -11.76 -13.13 -6.85
N ILE A 68 -11.08 -11.98 -6.68
CA ILE A 68 -10.47 -11.60 -5.39
C ILE A 68 -11.58 -11.15 -4.44
N LEU A 69 -11.52 -11.61 -3.20
CA LEU A 69 -12.42 -11.26 -2.11
C LEU A 69 -11.65 -10.66 -0.95
N ILE A 70 -12.36 -10.03 -0.03
CA ILE A 70 -11.83 -9.48 1.21
C ILE A 70 -12.37 -10.34 2.37
N PRO A 71 -11.56 -11.28 2.92
CA PRO A 71 -11.94 -12.01 4.11
C PRO A 71 -12.23 -11.06 5.28
N ILE A 72 -13.25 -11.34 6.06
CA ILE A 72 -13.60 -10.50 7.19
C ILE A 72 -12.47 -10.40 8.23
N LYS A 73 -11.64 -11.42 8.36
CA LYS A 73 -10.44 -11.40 9.22
C LYS A 73 -9.43 -10.33 8.81
N ASP A 74 -9.33 -10.03 7.50
CA ASP A 74 -8.45 -8.96 7.00
C ASP A 74 -8.98 -7.58 7.43
N VAL A 75 -10.30 -7.42 7.52
CA VAL A 75 -10.92 -6.21 8.10
C VAL A 75 -10.60 -6.10 9.59
N TYR A 76 -10.70 -7.19 10.35
CA TYR A 76 -10.33 -7.18 11.78
C TYR A 76 -8.88 -6.73 11.98
N PHE A 77 -7.97 -7.28 11.20
CA PHE A 77 -6.56 -6.88 11.27
C PHE A 77 -6.34 -5.45 10.78
N ALA A 78 -6.99 -5.04 9.71
CA ALA A 78 -6.89 -3.68 9.18
C ALA A 78 -7.24 -2.59 10.22
N LEU A 79 -8.27 -2.83 11.04
CA LEU A 79 -8.68 -1.93 12.13
C LEU A 79 -7.58 -1.72 13.17
N ILE A 80 -6.77 -2.75 13.45
CA ILE A 80 -5.60 -2.67 14.33
C ILE A 80 -4.40 -2.06 13.59
N ASN A 81 -4.12 -2.56 12.39
CA ASN A 81 -2.93 -2.19 11.62
C ASN A 81 -2.91 -0.70 11.28
N ASN A 82 -4.08 -0.11 10.97
CA ASN A 82 -4.20 1.32 10.68
C ASN A 82 -4.63 2.16 11.91
N ASN A 83 -4.45 1.64 13.12
CA ASN A 83 -4.68 2.33 14.39
C ASN A 83 -6.12 2.89 14.56
N VAL A 84 -7.12 2.26 13.94
CA VAL A 84 -8.54 2.55 14.22
C VAL A 84 -8.86 2.03 15.62
N ILE A 85 -8.39 0.82 15.94
CA ILE A 85 -8.30 0.29 17.31
C ILE A 85 -6.88 0.62 17.82
N ASP A 86 -6.84 1.37 18.90
CA ASP A 86 -5.61 1.76 19.58
C ASP A 86 -5.16 0.62 20.51
N ILE A 87 -4.06 -0.04 20.18
CA ILE A 87 -3.56 -1.20 20.92
C ILE A 87 -3.03 -0.82 22.30
N ASP A 88 -2.55 0.40 22.49
CA ASP A 88 -2.04 0.86 23.80
C ASP A 88 -3.18 1.02 24.82
N LYS A 89 -4.39 1.37 24.33
CA LYS A 89 -5.59 1.44 25.17
C LYS A 89 -6.07 0.07 25.62
N ILE A 90 -5.79 -1.00 24.88
CA ILE A 90 -6.20 -2.36 25.26
C ILE A 90 -5.55 -2.76 26.60
N ALA A 91 -4.26 -2.47 26.77
CA ALA A 91 -3.52 -2.83 27.97
C ALA A 91 -3.99 -2.09 29.25
N SER A 92 -4.56 -0.89 29.07
CA SER A 92 -5.00 -0.02 30.18
C SER A 92 -6.51 -0.04 30.43
N SER A 93 -7.29 -0.79 29.64
CA SER A 93 -8.75 -0.84 29.75
C SER A 93 -9.24 -1.94 30.70
N ASP A 94 -10.26 -1.62 31.50
CA ASP A 94 -10.88 -2.54 32.46
C ASP A 94 -12.06 -3.35 31.87
N THR A 95 -12.36 -3.19 30.59
CA THR A 95 -13.46 -3.92 29.93
C THR A 95 -13.11 -5.39 29.72
N ALA A 96 -14.12 -6.26 29.72
CA ALA A 96 -13.92 -7.70 29.58
C ALA A 96 -13.28 -8.06 28.21
N ALA A 97 -13.66 -7.36 27.14
CA ALA A 97 -13.07 -7.58 25.81
C ALA A 97 -11.58 -7.19 25.78
N ALA A 98 -11.23 -6.04 26.37
CA ALA A 98 -9.84 -5.60 26.43
C ALA A 98 -8.98 -6.53 27.29
N GLN A 99 -9.46 -6.94 28.48
CA GLN A 99 -8.73 -7.87 29.35
C GLN A 99 -8.51 -9.23 28.67
N THR A 100 -9.53 -9.79 28.00
CA THR A 100 -9.40 -11.04 27.25
C THR A 100 -8.39 -10.89 26.12
N THR A 101 -8.50 -9.82 25.32
CA THR A 101 -7.60 -9.55 24.21
C THR A 101 -6.15 -9.37 24.68
N TYR A 102 -5.93 -8.59 25.75
CA TYR A 102 -4.60 -8.37 26.31
C TYR A 102 -3.97 -9.65 26.86
N SER A 103 -4.76 -10.52 27.51
CA SER A 103 -4.29 -11.81 28.01
C SER A 103 -3.82 -12.73 26.88
N LEU A 104 -4.58 -12.82 25.79
CA LEU A 104 -4.21 -13.59 24.60
C LEU A 104 -2.94 -13.02 23.94
N PHE A 105 -2.92 -11.71 23.75
CA PHE A 105 -1.79 -10.99 23.18
C PHE A 105 -0.50 -11.19 23.99
N SER A 106 -0.53 -10.94 25.30
CA SER A 106 0.66 -11.03 26.15
C SER A 106 1.22 -12.44 26.22
N THR A 107 0.35 -13.46 26.26
CA THR A 107 0.75 -14.86 26.24
C THR A 107 1.45 -15.21 24.92
N GLN A 108 0.85 -14.84 23.80
CA GLN A 108 1.42 -15.10 22.47
C GLN A 108 2.72 -14.32 22.24
N LYS A 109 2.76 -13.04 22.61
CA LYS A 109 3.97 -12.20 22.51
C LYS A 109 5.15 -12.83 23.23
N ASN A 110 4.95 -13.26 24.49
CA ASN A 110 6.00 -13.91 25.26
C ASN A 110 6.48 -15.23 24.62
N THR A 111 5.56 -16.02 24.10
CA THR A 111 5.90 -17.27 23.39
C THR A 111 6.75 -17.02 22.16
N VAL A 112 6.36 -16.02 21.34
CA VAL A 112 7.09 -15.67 20.13
C VAL A 112 8.44 -15.04 20.43
N LEU A 113 8.54 -14.17 21.45
CA LEU A 113 9.82 -13.60 21.88
C LEU A 113 10.80 -14.68 22.32
N ALA A 114 10.34 -15.68 23.10
CA ALA A 114 11.18 -16.81 23.50
C ALA A 114 11.66 -17.62 22.26
N ALA A 115 10.81 -17.81 21.26
CA ALA A 115 11.18 -18.52 20.03
C ALA A 115 12.18 -17.71 19.18
N ILE A 116 12.00 -16.38 19.05
CA ILE A 116 12.95 -15.51 18.34
C ILE A 116 14.33 -15.55 19.03
N ASN A 117 14.35 -15.42 20.36
CA ASN A 117 15.62 -15.45 21.09
C ASN A 117 16.33 -16.79 20.95
N ALA A 118 15.61 -17.90 21.02
CA ALA A 118 16.18 -19.23 20.80
C ALA A 118 16.75 -19.40 19.38
N ASP A 119 16.08 -18.87 18.35
CA ASP A 119 16.56 -18.88 16.95
C ASP A 119 17.82 -17.99 16.79
N LEU A 120 17.84 -16.82 17.42
CA LEU A 120 19.00 -15.91 17.42
C LEU A 120 20.20 -16.51 18.16
N GLU A 121 19.97 -17.26 19.23
CA GLU A 121 21.03 -17.94 20.00
C GLU A 121 21.60 -19.14 19.25
N SER A 122 20.75 -20.00 18.67
CA SER A 122 21.20 -21.22 17.99
C SER A 122 21.76 -20.93 16.61
N GLY A 123 21.07 -20.11 15.83
CA GLY A 123 21.40 -19.83 14.43
C GLY A 123 21.29 -21.04 13.49
N ASP A 124 20.65 -22.13 13.92
CA ASP A 124 20.66 -23.42 13.23
C ASP A 124 19.68 -23.47 12.04
N THR A 125 18.63 -22.64 12.07
CA THR A 125 17.56 -22.69 11.05
C THR A 125 17.73 -21.58 10.02
N ALA A 126 17.94 -21.93 8.76
CA ALA A 126 17.99 -20.96 7.67
C ALA A 126 16.65 -20.22 7.53
N TYR A 127 16.70 -18.92 7.20
CA TYR A 127 15.51 -18.07 7.05
C TYR A 127 14.44 -18.67 6.13
N GLY A 128 14.82 -19.26 5.00
CA GLY A 128 13.92 -19.92 4.05
C GLY A 128 13.20 -21.14 4.61
N ALA A 129 13.76 -21.81 5.62
CA ALA A 129 13.18 -22.99 6.27
C ALA A 129 12.24 -22.64 7.44
N GLN A 130 12.16 -21.38 7.85
CA GLN A 130 11.27 -20.90 8.91
C GLN A 130 9.80 -20.92 8.47
N THR A 131 8.87 -20.92 9.42
CA THR A 131 7.45 -20.65 9.15
C THR A 131 7.25 -19.22 8.63
N ASP A 132 6.15 -18.95 7.94
CA ASP A 132 5.90 -17.62 7.37
C ASP A 132 5.76 -16.54 8.46
N ASP A 133 5.15 -16.88 9.59
CA ASP A 133 5.09 -15.99 10.75
C ASP A 133 6.50 -15.68 11.30
N MET A 134 7.33 -16.71 11.51
CA MET A 134 8.70 -16.52 11.98
C MET A 134 9.54 -15.72 10.99
N LYS A 135 9.37 -15.93 9.68
CA LYS A 135 10.01 -15.11 8.64
C LYS A 135 9.63 -13.64 8.79
N SER A 136 8.36 -13.35 9.06
CA SER A 136 7.89 -11.98 9.26
C SER A 136 8.53 -11.33 10.49
N TYR A 137 8.64 -12.05 11.59
CA TYR A 137 9.31 -11.58 12.81
C TYR A 137 10.80 -11.35 12.60
N LEU A 138 11.53 -12.30 12.03
CA LEU A 138 12.97 -12.17 11.78
C LEU A 138 13.30 -11.06 10.77
N LYS A 139 12.44 -10.88 9.75
CA LYS A 139 12.53 -9.74 8.82
C LYS A 139 12.34 -8.40 9.54
N LEU A 140 11.42 -8.34 10.49
CA LEU A 140 11.20 -7.14 11.30
C LEU A 140 12.41 -6.86 12.20
N VAL A 141 12.98 -7.88 12.86
CA VAL A 141 14.23 -7.71 13.65
C VAL A 141 15.34 -7.10 12.80
N ARG A 142 15.59 -7.67 11.61
CA ARG A 142 16.61 -7.14 10.70
C ARG A 142 16.30 -5.68 10.29
N ARG A 143 15.04 -5.36 10.01
CA ARG A 143 14.61 -3.99 9.66
C ARG A 143 14.90 -3.02 10.81
N ILE A 144 14.52 -3.37 12.03
CA ILE A 144 14.77 -2.54 13.22
C ILE A 144 16.27 -2.25 13.37
N LEU A 145 17.13 -3.26 13.26
CA LEU A 145 18.58 -3.08 13.36
C LEU A 145 19.14 -2.12 12.29
N ILE A 146 18.52 -2.06 11.11
CA ILE A 146 18.88 -1.13 10.05
C ILE A 146 18.36 0.27 10.34
N ASP A 147 17.07 0.37 10.71
CA ASP A 147 16.39 1.65 10.92
C ASP A 147 16.98 2.40 12.14
N ASP A 148 17.39 1.67 13.17
CA ASP A 148 18.06 2.22 14.36
C ASP A 148 19.57 2.48 14.13
N GLY A 149 20.09 2.19 12.93
CA GLY A 149 21.48 2.45 12.55
C GLY A 149 22.49 1.53 13.23
N ILE A 150 22.07 0.39 13.80
CA ILE A 150 22.96 -0.68 14.26
C ILE A 150 23.66 -1.32 13.08
N ILE A 151 22.92 -1.56 11.98
CA ILE A 151 23.46 -2.00 10.70
C ILE A 151 23.41 -0.83 9.72
N ASN A 152 24.56 -0.44 9.18
CA ASN A 152 24.66 0.65 8.22
C ASN A 152 24.13 0.23 6.86
N SER A 153 22.95 0.78 6.48
CA SER A 153 22.31 0.52 5.18
C SER A 153 23.16 0.90 3.97
N ASP A 154 24.00 1.93 4.06
CA ASP A 154 24.84 2.40 2.94
C ASP A 154 25.91 1.38 2.53
N LYS A 155 26.23 0.45 3.42
CA LYS A 155 27.18 -0.65 3.16
C LYS A 155 26.53 -1.88 2.54
N ILE A 156 25.19 -1.95 2.53
CA ILE A 156 24.43 -3.10 2.03
C ILE A 156 24.17 -2.91 0.54
N THR A 157 24.70 -3.78 -0.29
CA THR A 157 24.40 -3.78 -1.74
C THR A 157 23.70 -5.07 -2.16
N ALA A 158 22.81 -4.98 -3.16
CA ALA A 158 22.14 -6.17 -3.70
C ALA A 158 23.11 -7.17 -4.37
N SER A 159 24.34 -6.72 -4.67
CA SER A 159 25.38 -7.56 -5.28
C SER A 159 26.19 -8.36 -4.25
N ASP A 160 26.13 -8.02 -2.95
CA ASP A 160 26.84 -8.74 -1.90
C ASP A 160 26.41 -10.19 -1.78
N ASP A 161 27.33 -11.09 -1.53
CA ASP A 161 27.03 -12.51 -1.34
C ASP A 161 26.18 -12.74 -0.07
N LEU A 162 26.42 -11.97 1.00
CA LEU A 162 25.63 -12.05 2.23
C LEU A 162 24.17 -11.60 1.98
N SER A 163 23.97 -10.50 1.26
CA SER A 163 22.64 -10.00 0.89
C SER A 163 21.91 -10.99 -0.02
N LYS A 164 22.60 -11.64 -0.97
CA LYS A 164 22.03 -12.68 -1.84
C LYS A 164 21.63 -13.92 -1.05
N GLN A 165 22.48 -14.39 -0.13
CA GLN A 165 22.20 -15.58 0.69
C GLN A 165 21.00 -15.34 1.62
N TRP A 166 20.92 -14.15 2.22
CA TRP A 166 19.76 -13.77 3.02
C TRP A 166 18.47 -13.70 2.17
N THR A 167 18.52 -13.05 1.02
CA THR A 167 17.37 -12.92 0.12
C THR A 167 16.90 -14.26 -0.42
N ALA A 168 17.84 -15.16 -0.69
CA ALA A 168 17.55 -16.55 -1.09
C ALA A 168 17.07 -17.43 0.06
N GLY A 169 17.15 -16.96 1.31
CA GLY A 169 16.75 -17.70 2.50
C GLY A 169 17.72 -18.83 2.91
N ASN A 170 18.97 -18.79 2.44
CA ASN A 170 19.96 -19.85 2.63
C ASN A 170 20.67 -19.79 3.98
N ILE A 171 20.60 -18.67 4.69
CA ILE A 171 21.25 -18.42 5.97
C ILE A 171 20.24 -18.04 7.04
N SER A 172 20.57 -18.27 8.32
CA SER A 172 19.81 -17.79 9.46
C SER A 172 20.05 -16.29 9.70
N LEU A 173 19.19 -15.64 10.51
CA LEU A 173 19.42 -14.24 10.89
C LEU A 173 20.72 -14.11 11.69
N ARG A 174 21.04 -15.05 12.58
CA ARG A 174 22.32 -15.06 13.29
C ARG A 174 23.51 -15.06 12.33
N GLN A 175 23.53 -15.96 11.34
CA GLN A 175 24.59 -16.03 10.33
C GLN A 175 24.69 -14.74 9.52
N TYR A 176 23.54 -14.11 9.22
CA TYR A 176 23.52 -12.79 8.58
C TYR A 176 24.17 -11.72 9.47
N LEU A 177 23.89 -11.70 10.78
CA LEU A 177 24.49 -10.75 11.74
C LEU A 177 25.99 -10.97 11.90
N GLU A 178 26.43 -12.23 12.02
CA GLU A 178 27.87 -12.58 12.03
C GLU A 178 28.58 -12.10 10.76
N GLY A 179 27.97 -12.31 9.60
CA GLY A 179 28.48 -11.81 8.34
C GLY A 179 28.51 -10.27 8.27
N ALA A 180 27.49 -9.60 8.79
CA ALA A 180 27.45 -8.14 8.85
C ALA A 180 28.55 -7.55 9.76
N ILE A 181 28.87 -8.22 10.87
CA ILE A 181 30.00 -7.85 11.75
C ILE A 181 31.32 -8.05 11.01
N ASN A 182 31.54 -9.20 10.37
CA ASN A 182 32.75 -9.50 9.62
C ASN A 182 32.97 -8.53 8.44
N ASN A 183 31.88 -8.09 7.80
CA ASN A 183 31.92 -7.09 6.73
C ASN A 183 32.01 -5.64 7.25
N GLN A 184 32.08 -5.44 8.58
CA GLN A 184 32.12 -4.12 9.21
C GLN A 184 30.88 -3.25 8.89
N TRP A 185 29.71 -3.88 8.72
CA TRP A 185 28.44 -3.16 8.53
C TRP A 185 27.83 -2.68 9.85
N VAL A 186 28.24 -3.28 10.98
CA VAL A 186 27.74 -2.94 12.32
C VAL A 186 28.40 -1.68 12.84
N ASN A 187 27.59 -0.76 13.34
CA ASN A 187 28.05 0.45 14.02
C ASN A 187 28.14 0.18 15.53
N ILE A 188 29.32 -0.15 16.02
CA ILE A 188 29.57 -0.50 17.41
C ILE A 188 29.32 0.67 18.38
N TYR A 189 29.34 1.92 17.90
CA TYR A 189 29.08 3.11 18.74
C TYR A 189 27.61 3.26 19.14
N ASN A 190 26.71 2.57 18.47
CA ASN A 190 25.29 2.56 18.80
C ASN A 190 24.91 1.38 19.72
N LEU A 191 25.90 0.57 20.14
CA LEU A 191 25.74 -0.57 21.01
C LEU A 191 26.29 -0.28 22.41
N ASP A 192 25.70 -0.87 23.44
CA ASP A 192 26.23 -0.78 24.82
C ASP A 192 27.35 -1.82 25.00
N ILE A 193 28.57 -1.43 24.62
CA ILE A 193 29.78 -2.27 24.73
C ILE A 193 30.75 -1.55 25.66
N SER A 194 31.09 -2.19 26.76
CA SER A 194 31.99 -1.64 27.76
C SER A 194 33.49 -1.75 27.44
N SER A 195 33.87 -2.55 26.44
CA SER A 195 35.26 -2.77 26.01
C SER A 195 35.71 -1.73 24.99
N ASP A 196 36.88 -1.15 25.16
CA ASP A 196 37.51 -0.26 24.18
C ASP A 196 37.95 -1.01 22.88
N TYR A 197 38.11 -2.31 22.96
CA TYR A 197 38.52 -3.20 21.84
C TYR A 197 37.67 -4.48 21.88
N PRO A 198 36.38 -4.41 21.51
CA PRO A 198 35.52 -5.57 21.60
C PRO A 198 35.90 -6.65 20.59
N THR A 199 35.81 -7.89 21.01
CA THR A 199 35.89 -9.06 20.14
C THR A 199 34.65 -9.20 19.29
N THR A 200 34.73 -9.98 18.20
CA THR A 200 33.57 -10.27 17.35
C THR A 200 32.40 -10.88 18.15
N ASP A 201 32.72 -11.76 19.13
CA ASP A 201 31.72 -12.41 19.97
C ASP A 201 31.03 -11.43 20.92
N GLU A 202 31.76 -10.46 21.48
CA GLU A 202 31.19 -9.39 22.32
C GLU A 202 30.29 -8.47 21.51
N VAL A 203 30.69 -8.14 20.27
CA VAL A 203 29.84 -7.36 19.37
C VAL A 203 28.58 -8.13 19.00
N LEU A 204 28.70 -9.42 18.66
CA LEU A 204 27.54 -10.25 18.33
C LEU A 204 26.58 -10.35 19.52
N ALA A 205 27.07 -10.63 20.72
CA ALA A 205 26.24 -10.68 21.91
C ALA A 205 25.46 -9.37 22.13
N SER A 206 26.15 -8.23 22.01
CA SER A 206 25.50 -6.92 22.15
C SER A 206 24.47 -6.62 21.05
N VAL A 207 24.69 -7.07 19.80
CA VAL A 207 23.70 -6.97 18.71
C VAL A 207 22.47 -7.84 19.00
N LEU A 208 22.67 -9.06 19.51
CA LEU A 208 21.56 -9.97 19.85
C LEU A 208 20.74 -9.45 21.02
N ASP A 209 21.39 -8.91 22.05
CA ASP A 209 20.71 -8.28 23.20
C ASP A 209 19.90 -7.06 22.73
N TYR A 210 20.49 -6.19 21.89
CA TYR A 210 19.80 -5.06 21.31
C TYR A 210 18.59 -5.50 20.50
N ALA A 211 18.76 -6.50 19.63
CA ALA A 211 17.69 -7.02 18.78
C ALA A 211 16.51 -7.54 19.62
N SER A 212 16.81 -8.31 20.68
CA SER A 212 15.80 -8.84 21.61
C SER A 212 15.01 -7.72 22.31
N ASP A 213 15.73 -6.73 22.81
CA ASP A 213 15.12 -5.58 23.50
C ASP A 213 14.29 -4.70 22.56
N ALA A 214 14.79 -4.44 21.35
CA ALA A 214 14.15 -3.58 20.37
C ALA A 214 12.87 -4.21 19.81
N ILE A 215 12.91 -5.51 19.47
CA ILE A 215 11.72 -6.21 18.97
C ILE A 215 10.63 -6.27 20.04
N ALA A 216 10.99 -6.49 21.31
CA ALA A 216 10.03 -6.54 22.41
C ALA A 216 9.28 -5.22 22.65
N LYS A 217 9.87 -4.09 22.26
CA LYS A 217 9.29 -2.73 22.36
C LYS A 217 8.61 -2.26 21.07
N SER A 218 8.68 -3.04 20.00
CA SER A 218 8.19 -2.63 18.70
C SER A 218 6.68 -2.74 18.58
N THR A 219 6.01 -1.63 18.27
CA THR A 219 4.57 -1.60 17.92
C THR A 219 4.26 -2.42 16.66
N ASP A 220 5.17 -2.43 15.68
CA ASP A 220 5.00 -3.26 14.48
C ASP A 220 5.02 -4.76 14.83
N PHE A 221 5.84 -5.15 15.81
CA PHE A 221 5.83 -6.52 16.33
C PHE A 221 4.51 -6.85 17.03
N ASP A 222 4.01 -5.94 17.86
CA ASP A 222 2.72 -6.12 18.52
C ASP A 222 1.59 -6.31 17.51
N LYS A 223 1.60 -5.56 16.39
CA LYS A 223 0.64 -5.75 15.30
C LYS A 223 0.75 -7.10 14.62
N LEU A 224 1.96 -7.62 14.40
CA LEU A 224 2.17 -8.97 13.87
C LEU A 224 1.65 -10.07 14.82
N ILE A 225 1.74 -9.86 16.14
CA ILE A 225 1.14 -10.76 17.12
C ILE A 225 -0.39 -10.75 17.03
N TYR A 226 -1.02 -9.57 16.90
CA TYR A 226 -2.46 -9.47 16.67
C TYR A 226 -2.89 -10.11 15.34
N GLU A 227 -2.11 -9.92 14.28
CA GLU A 227 -2.34 -10.57 12.99
C GLU A 227 -2.35 -12.09 13.11
N TYR A 228 -1.35 -12.66 13.80
CA TYR A 228 -1.29 -14.08 14.09
C TYR A 228 -2.53 -14.57 14.86
N LEU A 229 -2.93 -13.86 15.93
CA LEU A 229 -4.08 -14.23 16.75
C LEU A 229 -5.39 -14.22 15.94
N ILE A 230 -5.56 -13.26 15.05
CA ILE A 230 -6.75 -13.14 14.18
C ILE A 230 -6.74 -14.24 13.12
N ASN A 231 -5.61 -14.43 12.42
CA ASN A 231 -5.49 -15.40 11.34
C ASN A 231 -5.65 -16.86 11.81
N ASN A 232 -5.31 -17.14 13.07
CA ASN A 232 -5.49 -18.44 13.69
C ASN A 232 -6.79 -18.56 14.51
N HIS A 233 -7.73 -17.61 14.39
CA HIS A 233 -9.02 -17.58 15.09
C HIS A 233 -8.90 -17.67 16.62
N ILE A 234 -7.75 -17.28 17.20
CA ILE A 234 -7.53 -17.22 18.65
C ILE A 234 -8.20 -15.95 19.22
N LEU A 235 -8.03 -14.82 18.53
CA LEU A 235 -8.77 -13.59 18.82
C LEU A 235 -9.97 -13.51 17.87
N SER A 236 -11.17 -13.47 18.44
CA SER A 236 -12.40 -13.52 17.65
C SER A 236 -12.84 -12.14 17.17
N GLY A 237 -13.63 -12.12 16.09
CA GLY A 237 -14.25 -10.89 15.59
C GLY A 237 -15.15 -10.21 16.62
N ARG A 238 -15.69 -10.96 17.61
CA ARG A 238 -16.48 -10.41 18.70
C ARG A 238 -15.67 -9.45 19.55
N GLU A 239 -14.49 -9.85 20.02
CA GLU A 239 -13.60 -9.01 20.80
C GLU A 239 -13.19 -7.77 19.99
N ILE A 240 -12.88 -7.93 18.69
CA ILE A 240 -12.52 -6.81 17.80
C ILE A 240 -13.68 -5.80 17.70
N CYS A 241 -14.91 -6.25 17.45
CA CYS A 241 -16.08 -5.37 17.38
C CYS A 241 -16.39 -4.68 18.73
N LEU A 242 -16.22 -5.38 19.84
CA LEU A 242 -16.40 -4.79 21.17
C LEU A 242 -15.34 -3.71 21.44
N LEU A 243 -14.05 -3.99 21.16
CA LEU A 243 -12.98 -3.00 21.30
C LEU A 243 -13.22 -1.76 20.43
N LEU A 244 -13.68 -1.94 19.19
CA LEU A 244 -14.01 -0.85 18.27
C LEU A 244 -15.09 0.08 18.86
N MET A 245 -16.12 -0.50 19.47
CA MET A 245 -17.21 0.24 20.15
C MET A 245 -16.74 0.88 21.46
N GLU A 246 -16.07 0.13 22.32
CA GLU A 246 -15.61 0.57 23.65
C GLU A 246 -14.59 1.70 23.58
N GLN A 247 -13.75 1.72 22.53
CA GLN A 247 -12.80 2.83 22.29
C GLN A 247 -13.46 4.04 21.62
N GLY A 248 -14.76 3.96 21.26
CA GLY A 248 -15.47 5.03 20.54
C GLY A 248 -14.97 5.26 19.12
N ALA A 249 -14.33 4.27 18.53
CA ALA A 249 -13.79 4.33 17.16
C ALA A 249 -14.90 4.23 16.09
N VAL A 250 -16.06 3.72 16.46
CA VAL A 250 -17.23 3.64 15.60
C VAL A 250 -18.48 4.07 16.37
N LYS A 251 -19.44 4.70 15.69
CA LYS A 251 -20.76 4.97 16.27
C LYS A 251 -21.56 3.68 16.40
N TYR A 252 -22.22 3.48 17.52
CA TYR A 252 -23.04 2.31 17.76
C TYR A 252 -24.25 2.62 18.65
N THR A 253 -25.23 1.73 18.64
CA THR A 253 -26.38 1.74 19.53
C THR A 253 -26.21 0.71 20.63
N GLU A 254 -26.89 0.88 21.75
CA GLU A 254 -26.90 -0.11 22.85
C GLU A 254 -27.37 -1.48 22.35
N SER A 255 -28.33 -1.51 21.43
CA SER A 255 -28.82 -2.77 20.84
C SER A 255 -27.74 -3.51 20.03
N GLU A 256 -26.89 -2.79 19.29
CA GLU A 256 -25.74 -3.37 18.57
C GLU A 256 -24.71 -3.94 19.54
N TYR A 257 -24.40 -3.20 20.61
CA TYR A 257 -23.45 -3.66 21.64
C TYR A 257 -23.95 -4.96 22.30
N VAL A 258 -25.20 -4.97 22.74
CA VAL A 258 -25.83 -6.17 23.35
C VAL A 258 -25.87 -7.33 22.36
N ASN A 259 -26.19 -7.07 21.09
CA ASN A 259 -26.23 -8.11 20.07
C ASN A 259 -24.84 -8.77 19.88
N ILE A 260 -23.79 -7.97 19.71
CA ILE A 260 -22.41 -8.48 19.55
C ILE A 260 -21.96 -9.22 20.84
N THR A 261 -22.27 -8.67 22.01
CA THR A 261 -21.96 -9.31 23.31
C THR A 261 -22.59 -10.70 23.42
N ASN A 262 -23.80 -10.89 22.90
CA ASN A 262 -24.53 -12.16 22.94
C ASN A 262 -24.24 -13.08 21.73
N GLY A 263 -23.21 -12.82 20.93
CA GLY A 263 -22.79 -13.67 19.81
C GLY A 263 -23.48 -13.37 18.48
N GLY A 264 -24.00 -12.15 18.30
CA GLY A 264 -24.52 -11.67 17.02
C GLY A 264 -23.44 -11.61 15.93
N SER A 265 -23.90 -11.51 14.67
CA SER A 265 -23.03 -11.50 13.49
C SER A 265 -22.09 -10.27 13.47
N THR A 266 -20.81 -10.51 13.63
CA THR A 266 -19.76 -9.47 13.49
C THR A 266 -19.57 -9.07 12.04
N PHE A 267 -19.84 -9.97 11.11
CA PHE A 267 -19.82 -9.70 9.68
C PHE A 267 -20.88 -8.66 9.32
N ASP A 268 -22.15 -8.89 9.66
CA ASP A 268 -23.26 -7.98 9.34
C ASP A 268 -23.07 -6.61 10.03
N PHE A 269 -22.49 -6.62 11.24
CA PHE A 269 -22.15 -5.39 11.94
C PHE A 269 -21.12 -4.57 11.14
N LEU A 270 -19.97 -5.14 10.77
CA LEU A 270 -18.93 -4.43 10.04
C LEU A 270 -19.37 -4.06 8.63
N GLU A 271 -20.06 -4.96 7.91
CA GLU A 271 -20.64 -4.65 6.61
C GLU A 271 -21.53 -3.40 6.68
N THR A 272 -22.42 -3.34 7.68
CA THR A 272 -23.28 -2.17 7.91
C THR A 272 -22.48 -0.90 8.23
N LYS A 273 -21.45 -1.00 9.08
CA LYS A 273 -20.62 0.16 9.45
C LYS A 273 -19.80 0.69 8.27
N ILE A 274 -19.31 -0.18 7.41
CA ILE A 274 -18.59 0.21 6.18
C ILE A 274 -19.57 0.81 5.16
N ALA A 275 -20.73 0.17 4.94
CA ALA A 275 -21.73 0.67 4.01
C ALA A 275 -22.25 2.08 4.38
N ASN A 276 -22.35 2.37 5.68
CA ASN A 276 -22.80 3.66 6.20
C ASN A 276 -21.67 4.70 6.34
N LEU A 277 -20.42 4.34 6.03
CA LEU A 277 -19.22 5.17 6.25
C LEU A 277 -18.97 5.52 7.73
N ASP A 278 -19.49 4.73 8.67
CA ASP A 278 -19.06 4.78 10.07
C ASP A 278 -17.62 4.27 10.23
N ILE A 279 -17.21 3.37 9.32
CA ILE A 279 -15.82 2.96 9.05
C ILE A 279 -15.54 3.25 7.57
N THR A 280 -14.56 4.10 7.29
CA THR A 280 -14.23 4.51 5.93
C THR A 280 -13.26 3.54 5.26
N PRO A 281 -13.24 3.45 3.91
CA PRO A 281 -12.22 2.68 3.19
C PRO A 281 -10.78 3.09 3.55
N ALA A 282 -10.54 4.38 3.78
CA ALA A 282 -9.25 4.88 4.22
C ALA A 282 -8.82 4.33 5.59
N GLN A 283 -9.74 4.23 6.55
CA GLN A 283 -9.46 3.66 7.86
C GLN A 283 -9.10 2.17 7.78
N LEU A 284 -9.66 1.44 6.82
CA LEU A 284 -9.29 0.05 6.59
C LEU A 284 -7.94 -0.08 5.86
N ALA A 285 -7.63 0.83 4.95
CA ALA A 285 -6.46 0.78 4.07
C ALA A 285 -6.33 -0.57 3.31
N LEU A 286 -7.47 -1.23 3.03
CA LEU A 286 -7.57 -2.42 2.20
C LEU A 286 -7.92 -2.03 0.76
N ASP A 287 -7.37 -2.72 -0.22
CA ASP A 287 -7.68 -2.42 -1.61
C ASP A 287 -9.13 -2.82 -1.99
N PRO A 288 -9.89 -1.90 -2.65
CA PRO A 288 -9.51 -0.53 -2.97
C PRO A 288 -9.85 0.47 -1.85
N CYS A 289 -8.84 1.10 -1.26
CA CYS A 289 -9.01 2.11 -0.21
C CYS A 289 -8.81 3.54 -0.72
N SER A 290 -8.49 3.73 -1.98
CA SER A 290 -8.09 5.03 -2.53
C SER A 290 -8.56 5.23 -3.98
N GLY A 291 -8.64 6.49 -4.37
CA GLY A 291 -9.04 6.86 -5.73
C GLY A 291 -8.78 8.33 -6.03
N SER A 292 -8.92 8.71 -7.29
CA SER A 292 -8.85 10.10 -7.71
C SER A 292 -9.87 10.40 -8.80
N CYS A 293 -10.24 11.68 -8.90
CA CYS A 293 -11.11 12.17 -9.95
C CYS A 293 -10.66 13.58 -10.35
N VAL A 294 -10.50 13.80 -11.65
CA VAL A 294 -10.21 15.10 -12.23
C VAL A 294 -11.38 15.51 -13.13
N VAL A 295 -11.86 16.74 -12.97
CA VAL A 295 -12.89 17.32 -13.84
C VAL A 295 -12.29 18.57 -14.49
N GLU A 296 -12.30 18.57 -15.82
CA GLU A 296 -11.72 19.62 -16.65
C GLU A 296 -12.78 20.21 -17.58
N ASP A 297 -12.75 21.52 -17.78
CA ASP A 297 -13.51 22.18 -18.84
C ASP A 297 -12.77 21.98 -20.19
N PRO A 298 -13.35 21.24 -21.13
CA PRO A 298 -12.68 20.94 -22.41
C PRO A 298 -12.45 22.17 -23.31
N ASN A 299 -13.13 23.29 -23.04
CA ASN A 299 -12.98 24.52 -23.85
C ASN A 299 -11.83 25.41 -23.39
N SER A 300 -11.56 25.41 -22.08
CA SER A 300 -10.55 26.30 -21.48
C SER A 300 -9.33 25.56 -20.97
N GLY A 301 -9.41 24.23 -20.75
CA GLY A 301 -8.42 23.44 -20.04
C GLY A 301 -8.37 23.70 -18.54
N SER A 302 -9.36 24.42 -18.00
CA SER A 302 -9.42 24.74 -16.58
C SER A 302 -9.82 23.52 -15.78
N ILE A 303 -9.07 23.22 -14.71
CA ILE A 303 -9.41 22.14 -13.78
C ILE A 303 -10.46 22.66 -12.80
N LEU A 304 -11.67 22.09 -12.86
CA LEU A 304 -12.81 22.44 -12.02
C LEU A 304 -12.82 21.62 -10.72
N ALA A 305 -12.30 20.42 -10.73
CA ALA A 305 -12.07 19.60 -9.55
C ALA A 305 -10.86 18.68 -9.74
N MET A 306 -10.07 18.52 -8.69
CA MET A 306 -8.95 17.56 -8.62
C MET A 306 -8.99 16.89 -7.25
N VAL A 307 -9.65 15.75 -7.20
CA VAL A 307 -9.89 15.01 -5.95
C VAL A 307 -8.92 13.86 -5.81
N SER A 308 -8.30 13.76 -4.64
CA SER A 308 -7.53 12.60 -4.19
C SER A 308 -8.18 12.08 -2.91
N TYR A 309 -8.58 10.81 -2.90
CA TYR A 309 -9.11 10.13 -1.72
C TYR A 309 -8.13 9.01 -1.30
N PRO A 310 -7.81 8.84 0.00
CA PRO A 310 -8.12 9.79 1.06
C PRO A 310 -7.33 11.08 0.94
N SER A 311 -7.74 12.08 1.72
CA SER A 311 -7.08 13.37 1.80
C SER A 311 -6.88 13.75 3.26
N TYR A 312 -6.44 14.96 3.51
CA TYR A 312 -6.14 15.50 4.83
C TYR A 312 -6.73 16.90 4.99
N ASP A 313 -6.90 17.33 6.25
CA ASP A 313 -7.38 18.67 6.57
C ASP A 313 -6.22 19.67 6.50
N ILE A 314 -6.27 20.56 5.48
CA ILE A 314 -5.24 21.57 5.23
C ILE A 314 -5.15 22.63 6.32
N ASN A 315 -6.18 22.78 7.18
CA ASN A 315 -6.16 23.75 8.26
C ASN A 315 -5.06 23.44 9.29
N TYR A 316 -4.69 22.17 9.46
CA TYR A 316 -3.57 21.77 10.31
C TYR A 316 -2.18 22.15 9.75
N PHE A 317 -2.13 22.62 8.50
CA PHE A 317 -0.91 23.10 7.83
C PHE A 317 -0.91 24.62 7.60
N SER A 318 -2.00 25.31 7.96
CA SER A 318 -2.12 26.75 7.81
C SER A 318 -1.43 27.48 8.97
N GLY A 319 -0.49 28.36 8.64
CA GLY A 319 0.31 29.11 9.61
C GLY A 319 1.48 28.27 10.15
N SER A 320 1.30 27.52 11.22
CA SER A 320 2.28 26.56 11.75
C SER A 320 1.82 25.13 11.49
N ILE A 321 2.74 24.27 11.06
CA ILE A 321 2.44 22.85 10.85
C ILE A 321 2.16 22.19 12.22
N ASN A 322 1.02 21.51 12.33
CA ASN A 322 0.73 20.64 13.47
C ASN A 322 1.54 19.35 13.32
N ALA A 323 2.60 19.21 14.12
CA ALA A 323 3.53 18.09 14.01
C ALA A 323 2.86 16.74 14.32
N ASP A 324 1.97 16.67 15.31
CA ASP A 324 1.30 15.44 15.70
C ASP A 324 0.37 14.94 14.57
N TYR A 325 -0.38 15.87 13.97
CA TYR A 325 -1.24 15.54 12.82
C TYR A 325 -0.42 15.10 11.60
N TYR A 326 0.70 15.79 11.32
CA TYR A 326 1.60 15.41 10.23
C TYR A 326 2.19 14.01 10.44
N ASN A 327 2.67 13.71 11.64
CA ASN A 327 3.18 12.38 11.99
C ASN A 327 2.09 11.30 11.87
N LYS A 328 0.86 11.60 12.26
CA LYS A 328 -0.27 10.69 12.05
C LYS A 328 -0.47 10.37 10.56
N LEU A 329 -0.44 11.39 9.68
CA LEU A 329 -0.61 11.19 8.24
C LEU A 329 0.55 10.42 7.61
N LEU A 330 1.79 10.60 8.09
CA LEU A 330 2.96 9.85 7.62
C LEU A 330 2.87 8.36 7.94
N ASN A 331 2.26 8.01 9.07
CA ASN A 331 2.11 6.62 9.51
C ASN A 331 0.80 5.97 9.07
N ASP A 332 -0.09 6.72 8.40
CA ASP A 332 -1.36 6.21 7.90
C ASP A 332 -1.13 5.32 6.67
N LYS A 333 -1.55 4.06 6.76
CA LYS A 333 -1.37 3.06 5.69
C LYS A 333 -2.12 3.41 4.41
N SER A 334 -3.18 4.22 4.49
CA SER A 334 -3.89 4.74 3.33
C SER A 334 -3.15 5.85 2.57
N THR A 335 -1.99 6.28 3.08
CA THR A 335 -1.09 7.29 2.46
C THR A 335 -1.81 8.57 1.99
N PRO A 336 -2.49 9.33 2.88
CA PRO A 336 -3.33 10.45 2.51
C PRO A 336 -2.55 11.66 1.96
N LEU A 337 -1.23 11.73 2.18
CA LEU A 337 -0.36 12.80 1.67
C LEU A 337 -0.05 12.67 0.16
N VAL A 338 -0.34 11.50 -0.44
CA VAL A 338 -0.10 11.28 -1.87
C VAL A 338 -1.22 11.92 -2.70
N ASN A 339 -0.88 12.88 -3.56
CA ASN A 339 -1.83 13.37 -4.55
C ASN A 339 -2.01 12.32 -5.68
N ARG A 340 -3.04 11.52 -5.55
CA ARG A 340 -3.29 10.41 -6.49
C ARG A 340 -3.63 10.86 -7.89
N ALA A 341 -4.23 12.04 -8.03
CA ALA A 341 -4.58 12.58 -9.34
C ALA A 341 -3.34 12.86 -10.23
N THR A 342 -2.19 13.18 -9.60
CA THR A 342 -0.97 13.55 -10.32
C THR A 342 0.19 12.57 -10.10
N GLN A 343 0.16 11.76 -9.04
CA GLN A 343 1.33 10.96 -8.63
C GLN A 343 1.12 9.46 -8.70
N THR A 344 -0.13 8.96 -8.70
CA THR A 344 -0.37 7.52 -8.78
C THR A 344 -0.26 7.03 -10.22
N LYS A 345 0.47 5.92 -10.41
CA LYS A 345 0.57 5.22 -11.68
C LYS A 345 -0.18 3.89 -11.56
N ILE A 346 -1.15 3.70 -12.46
CA ILE A 346 -1.94 2.47 -12.54
C ILE A 346 -2.04 2.02 -13.99
N ALA A 347 -2.25 0.73 -14.20
CA ALA A 347 -2.58 0.22 -15.54
C ALA A 347 -3.91 0.80 -16.00
N PRO A 348 -3.99 1.34 -17.23
CA PRO A 348 -5.19 2.02 -17.72
C PRO A 348 -6.38 1.07 -17.92
N GLY A 349 -6.14 -0.24 -18.04
CA GLY A 349 -7.16 -1.22 -18.29
C GLY A 349 -7.92 -0.96 -19.61
N SER A 350 -9.26 -1.28 -19.66
CA SER A 350 -10.08 -1.13 -20.87
C SER A 350 -10.19 0.30 -21.37
N THR A 351 -9.80 1.32 -20.58
CA THR A 351 -9.75 2.71 -21.07
C THR A 351 -8.66 2.94 -22.12
N PHE A 352 -7.73 1.99 -22.27
CA PHE A 352 -6.71 2.02 -23.31
C PHE A 352 -7.19 1.47 -24.69
N LYS A 353 -8.31 0.74 -24.70
CA LYS A 353 -8.84 0.12 -25.94
C LYS A 353 -9.16 1.11 -27.07
N PRO A 354 -9.73 2.31 -26.84
CA PRO A 354 -9.90 3.31 -27.87
C PRO A 354 -8.60 3.69 -28.57
N LEU A 355 -7.49 3.79 -27.82
CA LEU A 355 -6.17 4.07 -28.39
C LEU A 355 -5.71 2.92 -29.31
N ILE A 356 -5.89 1.67 -28.90
CA ILE A 356 -5.57 0.49 -29.72
C ILE A 356 -6.42 0.45 -30.99
N ALA A 357 -7.71 0.84 -30.92
CA ALA A 357 -8.57 0.97 -32.09
C ALA A 357 -8.04 2.04 -33.07
N VAL A 358 -7.64 3.22 -32.57
CA VAL A 358 -7.03 4.28 -33.37
C VAL A 358 -5.74 3.78 -34.03
N ALA A 359 -4.86 3.12 -33.29
CA ALA A 359 -3.63 2.55 -33.82
C ALA A 359 -3.93 1.52 -34.94
N GLY A 360 -4.85 0.60 -34.68
CA GLY A 360 -5.24 -0.43 -35.65
C GLY A 360 -5.82 0.14 -36.96
N LEU A 361 -6.68 1.15 -36.86
CA LEU A 361 -7.27 1.84 -38.02
C LEU A 361 -6.23 2.66 -38.80
N ALA A 362 -5.39 3.42 -38.08
CA ALA A 362 -4.41 4.29 -38.70
C ALA A 362 -3.26 3.52 -39.38
N GLU A 363 -2.87 2.38 -38.80
CA GLU A 363 -1.87 1.47 -39.38
C GLU A 363 -2.49 0.53 -40.46
N GLY A 364 -3.80 0.59 -40.66
CA GLY A 364 -4.51 -0.17 -41.68
C GLY A 364 -4.58 -1.67 -41.42
N VAL A 365 -4.36 -2.12 -40.19
CA VAL A 365 -4.45 -3.54 -39.80
C VAL A 365 -5.89 -3.97 -39.55
N ILE A 366 -6.81 -3.02 -39.43
CA ILE A 366 -8.26 -3.18 -39.40
C ILE A 366 -8.94 -2.06 -40.19
N THR A 367 -10.18 -2.34 -40.61
CA THR A 367 -11.15 -1.34 -41.09
C THR A 367 -12.34 -1.28 -40.14
N PRO A 368 -13.18 -0.21 -40.16
CA PRO A 368 -14.33 -0.11 -39.25
C PRO A 368 -15.33 -1.29 -39.36
N ASN A 369 -15.35 -1.98 -40.49
CA ASN A 369 -16.29 -3.07 -40.78
C ASN A 369 -15.68 -4.47 -40.52
N ASP A 370 -14.39 -4.55 -40.22
CA ASP A 370 -13.76 -5.83 -39.95
C ASP A 370 -14.29 -6.42 -38.63
N THR A 371 -14.57 -7.72 -38.70
CA THR A 371 -15.09 -8.43 -37.51
C THR A 371 -14.09 -9.47 -37.03
N VAL A 372 -14.06 -9.66 -35.74
CA VAL A 372 -13.39 -10.78 -35.06
C VAL A 372 -14.45 -11.58 -34.31
N TYR A 373 -14.35 -12.89 -34.36
CA TYR A 373 -15.25 -13.76 -33.60
C TYR A 373 -14.67 -14.01 -32.24
N CYS A 374 -15.36 -13.53 -31.21
CA CYS A 374 -15.00 -13.75 -29.80
C CYS A 374 -15.71 -15.00 -29.28
N ASP A 375 -14.95 -16.05 -29.00
CA ASP A 375 -15.45 -17.27 -28.37
C ASP A 375 -15.16 -17.32 -26.85
N GLY A 376 -14.55 -16.25 -26.32
CA GLY A 376 -14.22 -16.08 -24.89
C GLY A 376 -12.76 -16.33 -24.57
N ILE A 377 -11.96 -16.87 -25.49
CA ILE A 377 -10.54 -17.17 -25.26
C ILE A 377 -9.70 -16.83 -26.49
N TYR A 378 -8.79 -15.86 -26.34
CA TYR A 378 -7.80 -15.56 -27.37
C TYR A 378 -6.61 -16.53 -27.25
N ASP A 379 -6.43 -17.41 -28.21
CA ASP A 379 -5.48 -18.54 -28.18
C ASP A 379 -4.27 -18.39 -29.14
N LYS A 380 -4.18 -17.27 -29.89
CA LYS A 380 -3.05 -17.03 -30.80
C LYS A 380 -1.73 -16.71 -30.09
N ILE A 381 -1.75 -16.54 -28.79
CA ILE A 381 -0.58 -16.27 -27.94
C ILE A 381 -0.58 -17.18 -26.71
N THR A 382 0.59 -17.37 -26.12
CA THR A 382 0.75 -18.16 -24.89
C THR A 382 1.32 -17.28 -23.78
N PRO A 383 0.71 -17.26 -22.57
CA PRO A 383 -0.55 -17.95 -22.20
C PRO A 383 -1.77 -17.36 -22.91
N ASN A 384 -2.83 -18.18 -23.08
CA ASN A 384 -4.09 -17.72 -23.65
C ASN A 384 -4.72 -16.62 -22.79
N ILE A 385 -5.37 -15.65 -23.42
CA ILE A 385 -6.05 -14.54 -22.75
C ILE A 385 -7.56 -14.78 -22.75
N LYS A 386 -8.18 -14.79 -21.57
CA LYS A 386 -9.64 -14.88 -21.44
C LYS A 386 -10.29 -13.53 -21.67
N CYS A 387 -11.36 -13.53 -22.46
CA CYS A 387 -12.29 -12.41 -22.46
C CYS A 387 -13.04 -12.39 -21.11
N TRP A 388 -13.43 -11.21 -20.64
CA TRP A 388 -14.12 -11.08 -19.35
C TRP A 388 -15.46 -11.83 -19.28
N ILE A 389 -16.08 -12.05 -20.46
CA ILE A 389 -17.36 -12.77 -20.57
C ILE A 389 -17.20 -14.30 -20.49
N HIS A 390 -15.97 -14.83 -20.57
CA HIS A 390 -15.75 -16.29 -20.50
C HIS A 390 -16.38 -16.92 -19.24
N PRO A 391 -17.11 -18.06 -19.35
CA PRO A 391 -17.14 -19.01 -20.46
C PRO A 391 -18.12 -18.68 -21.60
N ASP A 392 -18.89 -17.59 -21.50
CA ASP A 392 -19.72 -17.08 -22.58
C ASP A 392 -18.90 -16.40 -23.68
N LYS A 393 -19.55 -15.87 -24.72
CA LYS A 393 -18.93 -15.28 -25.89
C LYS A 393 -19.69 -14.03 -26.36
N HIS A 394 -18.96 -13.06 -26.94
CA HIS A 394 -19.59 -11.93 -27.62
C HIS A 394 -20.03 -12.28 -29.05
N GLY A 395 -19.50 -13.36 -29.65
CA GLY A 395 -19.72 -13.69 -31.05
C GLY A 395 -18.95 -12.77 -31.98
N SER A 396 -19.52 -12.47 -33.14
CA SER A 396 -18.88 -11.60 -34.15
C SER A 396 -19.00 -10.13 -33.75
N VAL A 397 -17.87 -9.47 -33.47
CA VAL A 397 -17.79 -8.05 -33.07
C VAL A 397 -16.91 -7.26 -34.04
N ASN A 398 -17.33 -6.04 -34.37
CA ASN A 398 -16.53 -5.03 -35.04
C ASN A 398 -15.95 -4.03 -34.05
N THR A 399 -15.25 -2.98 -34.49
CA THR A 399 -14.61 -2.00 -33.61
C THR A 399 -15.61 -1.34 -32.68
N GLU A 400 -16.81 -0.95 -33.16
CA GLU A 400 -17.82 -0.28 -32.35
C GLU A 400 -18.38 -1.21 -31.28
N SER A 401 -18.88 -2.38 -31.66
CA SER A 401 -19.44 -3.34 -30.72
C SER A 401 -18.39 -3.92 -29.76
N ALA A 402 -17.14 -4.02 -30.21
CA ALA A 402 -16.04 -4.46 -29.33
C ALA A 402 -15.69 -3.41 -28.27
N LEU A 403 -15.80 -2.10 -28.55
CA LEU A 403 -15.67 -1.02 -27.56
C LEU A 403 -16.88 -1.02 -26.63
N GLU A 404 -18.12 -1.11 -27.16
CA GLU A 404 -19.35 -1.16 -26.39
C GLU A 404 -19.31 -2.28 -25.34
N HIS A 405 -18.93 -3.48 -25.78
CA HIS A 405 -18.86 -4.67 -24.90
C HIS A 405 -17.51 -4.87 -24.22
N SER A 406 -16.56 -3.96 -24.42
CA SER A 406 -15.20 -4.10 -23.87
C SER A 406 -14.55 -5.47 -24.15
N CYS A 407 -14.68 -5.98 -25.38
CA CYS A 407 -14.21 -7.30 -25.78
C CYS A 407 -12.68 -7.40 -25.73
N ASN A 408 -12.12 -8.23 -24.85
CA ASN A 408 -10.66 -8.40 -24.76
C ASN A 408 -10.10 -9.08 -25.98
N GLU A 409 -10.79 -10.10 -26.51
CA GLU A 409 -10.31 -10.90 -27.64
C GLU A 409 -10.15 -10.07 -28.92
N TYR A 410 -11.10 -9.17 -29.21
CA TYR A 410 -11.01 -8.24 -30.31
C TYR A 410 -9.75 -7.37 -30.24
N PHE A 411 -9.49 -6.78 -29.07
CA PHE A 411 -8.33 -5.90 -28.89
C PHE A 411 -7.00 -6.64 -28.80
N CYS A 412 -6.99 -7.87 -28.30
CA CYS A 412 -5.83 -8.77 -28.40
C CYS A 412 -5.50 -9.08 -29.88
N ASP A 413 -6.52 -9.31 -30.72
CA ASP A 413 -6.32 -9.57 -32.16
C ASP A 413 -5.75 -8.34 -32.88
N ILE A 414 -6.20 -7.12 -32.53
CA ILE A 414 -5.61 -5.89 -33.09
C ILE A 414 -4.15 -5.75 -32.66
N GLY A 415 -3.85 -5.90 -31.38
CA GLY A 415 -2.49 -5.85 -30.86
C GLY A 415 -1.58 -6.88 -31.55
N TYR A 416 -2.07 -8.10 -31.74
CA TYR A 416 -1.35 -9.14 -32.46
C TYR A 416 -1.10 -8.76 -33.93
N ARG A 417 -2.10 -8.20 -34.65
CA ARG A 417 -1.94 -7.72 -36.03
C ARG A 417 -0.95 -6.57 -36.13
N LEU A 418 -0.87 -5.69 -35.13
CA LEU A 418 0.12 -4.62 -35.06
C LEU A 418 1.56 -5.15 -34.96
N CYS A 419 1.75 -6.38 -34.50
CA CYS A 419 3.07 -7.02 -34.37
C CYS A 419 3.65 -7.52 -35.73
N PHE A 420 2.87 -7.56 -36.82
CA PHE A 420 3.40 -7.97 -38.12
C PHE A 420 4.27 -6.87 -38.75
N THR A 421 5.54 -7.21 -38.98
CA THR A 421 6.47 -6.34 -39.72
C THR A 421 6.10 -6.25 -41.20
N PRO A 422 6.62 -5.27 -41.95
CA PRO A 422 6.45 -5.22 -43.39
C PRO A 422 6.94 -6.47 -44.15
N GLY A 423 7.83 -7.25 -43.56
CA GLY A 423 8.31 -8.53 -44.06
C GLY A 423 7.40 -9.73 -43.74
N GLY A 424 6.31 -9.52 -43.00
CA GLY A 424 5.38 -10.56 -42.57
C GLY A 424 5.81 -11.39 -41.36
N GLU A 425 6.88 -11.00 -40.67
CA GLU A 425 7.36 -11.62 -39.43
C GLU A 425 6.66 -11.02 -38.22
N ILE A 426 6.48 -11.80 -37.16
CA ILE A 426 5.91 -11.31 -35.89
C ILE A 426 7.01 -10.77 -35.00
N SER A 427 6.88 -9.51 -34.58
CA SER A 427 7.72 -8.84 -33.62
C SER A 427 6.88 -8.08 -32.60
N PHE A 428 6.89 -8.51 -31.36
CA PHE A 428 6.19 -7.82 -30.26
C PHE A 428 6.78 -6.42 -30.01
N GLU A 429 8.10 -6.26 -30.14
CA GLU A 429 8.75 -4.97 -30.03
C GLU A 429 8.24 -3.98 -31.10
N TYR A 430 8.05 -4.46 -32.34
CA TYR A 430 7.48 -3.67 -33.43
C TYR A 430 6.03 -3.27 -33.13
N GLY A 431 5.21 -4.20 -32.63
CA GLY A 431 3.83 -3.92 -32.22
C GLY A 431 3.76 -2.87 -31.13
N LEU A 432 4.52 -3.05 -30.06
CA LEU A 432 4.62 -2.09 -28.95
C LEU A 432 5.10 -0.71 -29.39
N SER A 433 6.05 -0.64 -30.32
CA SER A 433 6.52 0.64 -30.88
C SER A 433 5.43 1.41 -31.61
N ARG A 434 4.52 0.70 -32.28
CA ARG A 434 3.35 1.29 -32.96
C ARG A 434 2.33 1.79 -31.94
N GLU A 435 1.99 0.98 -30.94
CA GLU A 435 1.08 1.38 -29.86
C GLU A 435 1.61 2.61 -29.11
N LYS A 436 2.90 2.59 -28.75
CA LYS A 436 3.58 3.72 -28.13
C LYS A 436 3.52 4.99 -28.97
N LYS A 437 3.75 4.90 -30.28
CA LYS A 437 3.64 6.03 -31.23
C LYS A 437 2.28 6.73 -31.11
N TYR A 438 1.19 5.96 -31.10
CA TYR A 438 -0.16 6.55 -31.00
C TYR A 438 -0.46 7.06 -29.60
N ALA A 439 0.04 6.42 -28.56
CA ALA A 439 -0.04 6.93 -27.20
C ALA A 439 0.64 8.30 -27.07
N GLU A 440 1.86 8.45 -27.58
CA GLU A 440 2.60 9.70 -27.59
C GLU A 440 1.90 10.80 -28.42
N LEU A 441 1.32 10.46 -29.58
CA LEU A 441 0.54 11.38 -30.41
C LEU A 441 -0.73 11.90 -29.69
N LEU A 442 -1.29 11.12 -28.78
CA LEU A 442 -2.43 11.51 -27.93
C LEU A 442 -2.00 12.19 -26.62
N GLY A 443 -0.71 12.50 -26.46
CA GLY A 443 -0.17 13.20 -25.29
C GLY A 443 0.13 12.32 -24.08
N LEU A 444 -0.05 11.00 -24.19
CA LEU A 444 0.38 10.07 -23.14
C LEU A 444 1.91 9.92 -23.17
N GLY A 445 2.52 9.56 -22.04
CA GLY A 445 3.97 9.36 -21.99
C GLY A 445 4.81 10.63 -21.77
N THR A 446 4.18 11.80 -21.73
CA THR A 446 4.83 13.07 -21.39
C THR A 446 4.20 13.69 -20.16
N LYS A 447 4.96 14.50 -19.44
CA LYS A 447 4.40 15.29 -18.33
C LYS A 447 3.42 16.31 -18.87
N THR A 448 2.34 16.56 -18.10
CA THR A 448 1.29 17.50 -18.48
C THR A 448 1.75 18.94 -18.41
N GLY A 449 2.79 19.23 -17.61
CA GLY A 449 3.27 20.58 -17.33
C GLY A 449 2.49 21.31 -16.23
N ILE A 450 1.62 20.60 -15.50
CA ILE A 450 0.95 21.13 -14.32
C ILE A 450 1.98 21.59 -13.28
N GLN A 451 1.70 22.68 -12.57
CA GLN A 451 2.62 23.23 -11.56
C GLN A 451 2.69 22.43 -10.25
N LEU A 452 1.94 21.33 -10.16
CA LEU A 452 1.99 20.39 -9.04
C LEU A 452 3.02 19.26 -9.31
N PRO A 453 3.54 18.63 -8.26
CA PRO A 453 4.34 17.42 -8.42
C PRO A 453 3.55 16.35 -9.19
N GLU A 454 4.12 15.84 -10.27
CA GLU A 454 3.54 14.76 -11.07
C GLU A 454 4.55 13.63 -11.30
N SER A 455 4.06 12.40 -11.35
CA SER A 455 4.88 11.23 -11.66
C SER A 455 5.33 11.23 -13.11
N THR A 456 6.54 10.76 -13.38
CA THR A 456 7.00 10.56 -14.76
C THR A 456 6.17 9.44 -15.39
N PRO A 457 5.49 9.68 -16.52
CA PRO A 457 4.73 8.65 -17.23
C PRO A 457 5.61 7.48 -17.66
N GLN A 458 4.98 6.30 -17.79
CA GLN A 458 5.63 5.08 -18.29
C GLN A 458 4.74 4.49 -19.38
N ILE A 459 5.27 4.41 -20.60
CA ILE A 459 4.66 3.77 -21.76
C ILE A 459 5.64 2.78 -22.37
#